data_5d9aebba5ed09696e20581a367a27792
#
_entry.id   5d9aebba5ed09696e20581a367a27792
#
_cell.length_a   1.000
_cell.length_b   1.000
_cell.length_c   1.000
_cell.angle_alpha   90.00
_cell.angle_beta   90.00
_cell.angle_gamma   90.00
#
_symmetry.space_group_name_H-M   'P 1'
#
loop_
_entity.id
_entity.type
_entity.pdbx_description
1 polymer ?
#
loop_
_entity_poly.entity_id
_entity_poly.type
_entity_poly.pdbx_seq_one_letter_code
_entity_poly.pdbx_strand_id
1 'polypeptide(L)'
;MAKSDIKKQRSPQIEIVWNEKVPQACYFKSNAYSIIAKVEKGQYILTRYGWDEDPQKGESIIVSPGDTRRLMENLKVKNADTLIKVLGKKFALKEPHNSFVKILTSLERRGIPYERK
;
A
#
# COMPACT_ATOMS: atom_id res chain seq x y z
N MET A 1 -19.55 -4.20 -23.74
CA MET A 1 -20.51 -4.41 -22.69
C MET A 1 -19.92 -5.22 -21.58
N ALA A 2 -20.33 -6.48 -21.46
CA ALA A 2 -19.80 -7.33 -20.42
C ALA A 2 -18.27 -7.43 -20.45
N LYS A 3 -17.69 -7.44 -21.63
CA LYS A 3 -16.24 -7.48 -21.79
C LYS A 3 -15.54 -6.26 -21.21
N SER A 4 -16.15 -5.07 -21.40
CA SER A 4 -15.58 -3.85 -20.84
C SER A 4 -15.61 -3.88 -19.33
N ASP A 5 -16.70 -4.36 -18.76
CA ASP A 5 -16.83 -4.46 -17.33
C ASP A 5 -15.82 -5.42 -16.74
N ILE A 6 -15.61 -6.55 -17.41
CA ILE A 6 -14.62 -7.52 -16.97
C ILE A 6 -13.22 -6.92 -16.99
N LYS A 7 -12.90 -6.17 -18.03
CA LYS A 7 -11.60 -5.49 -18.12
C LYS A 7 -11.42 -4.50 -17.01
N LYS A 8 -12.46 -3.74 -16.70
CA LYS A 8 -12.39 -2.77 -15.59
C LYS A 8 -12.15 -3.47 -14.27
N GLN A 9 -12.77 -4.62 -14.06
CA GLN A 9 -12.57 -5.37 -12.83
C GLN A 9 -11.16 -5.91 -12.71
N ARG A 10 -10.49 -6.16 -13.82
CA ARG A 10 -9.12 -6.66 -13.82
C ARG A 10 -8.08 -5.57 -13.71
N SER A 11 -8.44 -4.34 -13.98
CA SER A 11 -7.50 -3.23 -13.92
C SER A 11 -7.16 -2.91 -12.49
N PRO A 12 -5.88 -2.72 -12.18
CA PRO A 12 -5.51 -2.27 -10.85
C PRO A 12 -6.08 -0.89 -10.59
N GLN A 13 -6.55 -0.68 -9.39
CA GLN A 13 -7.15 0.59 -9.00
C GLN A 13 -6.50 1.07 -7.72
N ILE A 14 -6.14 2.34 -7.72
CA ILE A 14 -5.67 3.00 -6.53
C ILE A 14 -6.80 3.88 -6.06
N GLU A 15 -7.47 3.47 -4.99
CA GLU A 15 -8.47 4.27 -4.34
C GLU A 15 -7.82 5.04 -3.22
N ILE A 16 -7.83 6.34 -3.33
CA ILE A 16 -7.26 7.19 -2.29
C ILE A 16 -8.41 7.65 -1.41
N VAL A 17 -8.40 7.19 -0.19
CA VAL A 17 -9.38 7.58 0.81
C VAL A 17 -8.66 8.49 1.79
N TRP A 18 -9.01 9.76 1.78
CA TRP A 18 -8.37 10.73 2.64
C TRP A 18 -9.20 11.00 3.88
N ASN A 19 -8.60 10.73 5.01
CA ASN A 19 -9.08 11.20 6.28
C ASN A 19 -8.14 12.33 6.67
N GLU A 20 -8.68 13.41 7.22
CA GLU A 20 -7.85 14.55 7.63
C GLU A 20 -6.67 14.14 8.50
N LYS A 21 -6.84 13.09 9.29
CA LYS A 21 -5.81 12.63 10.23
C LYS A 21 -4.95 11.51 9.70
N VAL A 22 -5.48 10.67 8.82
CA VAL A 22 -4.79 9.46 8.40
C VAL A 22 -4.91 9.29 6.89
N PRO A 23 -3.90 9.73 6.14
CA PRO A 23 -3.86 9.47 4.70
C PRO A 23 -3.79 7.96 4.46
N GLN A 24 -4.58 7.48 3.54
CA GLN A 24 -4.55 6.07 3.17
C GLN A 24 -4.93 5.89 1.71
N ALA A 25 -4.50 4.77 1.14
CA ALA A 25 -4.81 4.42 -0.22
C ALA A 25 -5.00 2.91 -0.34
N CYS A 26 -5.93 2.52 -1.20
CA CYS A 26 -6.07 1.12 -1.59
C CYS A 26 -5.27 0.92 -2.87
N TYR A 27 -4.19 0.16 -2.81
CA TYR A 27 -3.35 -0.06 -3.98
C TYR A 27 -3.94 -1.06 -4.95
N PHE A 28 -4.62 -2.05 -4.44
CA PHE A 28 -5.18 -3.10 -5.28
C PHE A 28 -6.41 -3.69 -4.62
N LYS A 29 -7.45 -3.87 -5.42
CA LYS A 29 -8.69 -4.46 -4.95
C LYS A 29 -9.17 -5.45 -6.00
N SER A 30 -9.42 -6.67 -5.59
CA SER A 30 -9.89 -7.74 -6.46
C SER A 30 -10.97 -8.53 -5.75
N ASN A 31 -11.46 -9.58 -6.41
CA ASN A 31 -12.40 -10.49 -5.76
C ASN A 31 -11.73 -11.37 -4.71
N ALA A 32 -10.41 -11.42 -4.71
CA ALA A 32 -9.67 -12.28 -3.80
C ALA A 32 -9.17 -11.53 -2.56
N TYR A 33 -8.61 -10.33 -2.74
CA TYR A 33 -8.05 -9.60 -1.62
C TYR A 33 -7.89 -8.11 -1.92
N SER A 34 -7.57 -7.36 -0.89
CA SER A 34 -7.29 -5.93 -0.97
C SER A 34 -5.95 -5.63 -0.32
N ILE A 35 -5.26 -4.64 -0.87
CA ILE A 35 -4.00 -4.13 -0.31
C ILE A 35 -4.19 -2.66 -0.01
N ILE A 36 -4.05 -2.31 1.24
CA ILE A 36 -4.26 -0.94 1.72
C ILE A 36 -3.00 -0.46 2.40
N ALA A 37 -2.63 0.79 2.15
CA ALA A 37 -1.56 1.45 2.86
C ALA A 37 -2.09 2.69 3.57
N LYS A 38 -1.51 2.98 4.73
CA LYS A 38 -1.82 4.20 5.46
C LYS A 38 -0.59 4.67 6.20
N VAL A 39 -0.59 5.95 6.57
CA VAL A 39 0.40 6.48 7.51
C VAL A 39 -0.37 6.98 8.72
N GLU A 40 -0.08 6.41 9.87
CA GLU A 40 -0.75 6.74 11.12
C GLU A 40 0.29 6.91 12.21
N LYS A 41 0.24 8.04 12.90
CA LYS A 41 1.22 8.36 13.95
C LYS A 41 2.66 8.27 13.45
N GLY A 42 2.87 8.67 12.22
CA GLY A 42 4.19 8.63 11.58
C GLY A 42 4.62 7.28 11.04
N GLN A 43 3.83 6.24 11.25
CA GLN A 43 4.14 4.88 10.80
C GLN A 43 3.50 4.58 9.45
N TYR A 44 4.29 4.05 8.53
CA TYR A 44 3.75 3.51 7.28
C TYR A 44 3.28 2.09 7.55
N ILE A 45 2.02 1.83 7.28
CA ILE A 45 1.39 0.53 7.54
C ILE A 45 0.80 0.00 6.25
N LEU A 46 1.22 -1.20 5.86
CA LEU A 46 0.74 -1.86 4.66
C LEU A 46 0.01 -3.14 5.06
N THR A 47 -1.23 -3.30 4.61
CA THR A 47 -2.08 -4.43 4.99
C THR A 47 -2.63 -5.14 3.76
N ARG A 48 -2.59 -6.47 3.79
CA ARG A 48 -3.22 -7.32 2.79
C ARG A 48 -4.25 -8.20 3.49
N TYR A 49 -5.47 -8.23 2.99
CA TYR A 49 -6.53 -9.05 3.57
C TYR A 49 -7.50 -9.53 2.49
N GLY A 50 -8.20 -10.64 2.78
CA GLY A 50 -9.23 -11.14 1.88
C GLY A 50 -10.35 -10.11 1.76
N TRP A 51 -10.95 -9.99 0.58
CA TRP A 51 -11.91 -8.93 0.32
C TRP A 51 -13.17 -9.04 1.21
N ASP A 52 -13.51 -10.26 1.63
CA ASP A 52 -14.65 -10.49 2.51
C ASP A 52 -14.24 -10.66 3.98
N GLU A 53 -12.98 -10.38 4.30
CA GLU A 53 -12.48 -10.49 5.66
C GLU A 53 -12.32 -9.13 6.32
N ASP A 54 -12.34 -9.14 7.64
CA ASP A 54 -12.00 -7.97 8.42
C ASP A 54 -10.52 -7.62 8.18
N PRO A 55 -10.19 -6.36 7.87
CA PRO A 55 -8.79 -5.96 7.71
C PRO A 55 -7.90 -6.32 8.89
N GLN A 56 -8.46 -6.42 10.10
CA GLN A 56 -7.69 -6.79 11.28
C GLN A 56 -7.20 -8.22 11.25
N LYS A 57 -7.82 -9.07 10.43
CA LYS A 57 -7.41 -10.47 10.27
C LYS A 57 -6.37 -10.63 9.16
N GLY A 58 -6.06 -9.57 8.46
CA GLY A 58 -5.08 -9.59 7.39
C GLY A 58 -3.66 -9.59 7.89
N GLU A 59 -2.75 -9.64 6.93
CA GLU A 59 -1.33 -9.55 7.18
C GLU A 59 -0.90 -8.10 7.06
N SER A 60 -0.23 -7.57 8.08
CA SER A 60 0.24 -6.19 8.08
C SER A 60 1.73 -6.10 8.32
N ILE A 61 2.35 -5.09 7.74
CA ILE A 61 3.71 -4.69 8.13
C ILE A 61 3.66 -3.24 8.61
N ILE A 62 4.53 -2.93 9.55
CA ILE A 62 4.59 -1.62 10.18
C ILE A 62 6.03 -1.13 10.14
N VAL A 63 6.21 0.06 9.57
CA VAL A 63 7.51 0.75 9.55
C VAL A 63 7.48 1.79 10.65
N SER A 64 8.48 1.79 11.53
CA SER A 64 8.55 2.74 12.64
C SER A 64 8.54 4.18 12.15
N PRO A 65 8.20 5.16 13.00
CA PRO A 65 8.21 6.56 12.56
C PRO A 65 9.57 7.03 12.07
N GLY A 66 10.64 6.65 12.75
CA GLY A 66 11.99 7.01 12.30
C GLY A 66 12.36 6.40 10.96
N ASP A 67 12.02 5.15 10.78
CA ASP A 67 12.31 4.46 9.51
C ASP A 67 11.38 4.93 8.39
N THR A 68 10.16 5.30 8.71
CA THR A 68 9.27 5.91 7.73
C THR A 68 9.85 7.22 7.22
N ARG A 69 10.44 8.02 8.10
CA ARG A 69 11.10 9.26 7.72
C ARG A 69 12.30 8.98 6.82
N ARG A 70 13.10 7.96 7.15
CA ARG A 70 14.22 7.55 6.31
C ARG A 70 13.75 7.10 4.93
N LEU A 71 12.65 6.36 4.87
CA LEU A 71 12.06 5.93 3.61
C LEU A 71 11.64 7.15 2.78
N MET A 72 11.00 8.12 3.40
CA MET A 72 10.61 9.35 2.72
C MET A 72 11.82 10.10 2.17
N GLU A 73 12.88 10.20 2.94
CA GLU A 73 14.11 10.84 2.48
C GLU A 73 14.72 10.07 1.31
N ASN A 74 14.71 8.76 1.39
CA ASN A 74 15.25 7.90 0.34
C ASN A 74 14.49 8.08 -0.98
N LEU A 75 13.17 8.23 -0.90
CA LEU A 75 12.31 8.42 -2.06
C LEU A 75 12.19 9.89 -2.46
N LYS A 76 12.79 10.80 -1.69
CA LYS A 76 12.73 12.25 -1.93
C LYS A 76 11.30 12.77 -1.93
N VAL A 77 10.49 12.29 -1.01
CA VAL A 77 9.12 12.76 -0.83
C VAL A 77 9.03 13.54 0.49
N LYS A 78 8.13 14.51 0.54
CA LYS A 78 8.05 15.43 1.67
C LYS A 78 6.91 15.15 2.64
N ASN A 79 5.91 14.39 2.20
CA ASN A 79 4.76 14.12 3.06
C ASN A 79 4.22 12.72 2.86
N ALA A 80 3.34 12.31 3.76
CA ALA A 80 2.78 10.97 3.77
C ALA A 80 1.95 10.68 2.53
N ASP A 81 1.21 11.66 2.04
CA ASP A 81 0.39 11.50 0.84
C ASP A 81 1.25 11.09 -0.34
N THR A 82 2.35 11.80 -0.53
CA THR A 82 3.26 11.53 -1.64
C THR A 82 3.93 10.17 -1.47
N LEU A 83 4.30 9.81 -0.25
CA LEU A 83 4.89 8.51 0.04
C LEU A 83 3.96 7.39 -0.42
N ILE A 84 2.71 7.45 -0.02
CA ILE A 84 1.72 6.44 -0.37
C ILE A 84 1.53 6.36 -1.89
N LYS A 85 1.43 7.51 -2.55
CA LYS A 85 1.24 7.56 -3.99
C LYS A 85 2.43 7.01 -4.75
N VAL A 86 3.64 7.35 -4.34
CA VAL A 86 4.85 6.89 -5.02
C VAL A 86 4.97 5.38 -4.94
N LEU A 87 4.81 4.81 -3.76
CA LEU A 87 4.89 3.37 -3.60
C LEU A 87 3.77 2.65 -4.35
N GLY A 88 2.56 3.20 -4.30
CA GLY A 88 1.44 2.60 -5.00
C GLY A 88 1.62 2.60 -6.52
N LYS A 89 1.99 3.72 -7.09
CA LYS A 89 2.19 3.82 -8.54
C LYS A 89 3.33 2.93 -9.01
N LYS A 90 4.39 2.85 -8.24
CA LYS A 90 5.56 2.08 -8.65
C LYS A 90 5.27 0.59 -8.70
N PHE A 91 4.47 0.08 -7.78
CA PHE A 91 4.27 -1.37 -7.64
C PHE A 91 2.89 -1.86 -8.02
N ALA A 92 1.85 -1.14 -7.61
CA ALA A 92 0.48 -1.62 -7.80
C ALA A 92 0.05 -1.64 -9.27
N LEU A 93 0.47 -0.66 -10.05
CA LEU A 93 0.07 -0.58 -11.46
C LEU A 93 0.82 -1.55 -12.35
N LYS A 94 2.05 -1.90 -11.99
CA LYS A 94 2.86 -2.81 -12.80
C LYS A 94 2.56 -4.28 -12.50
N GLU A 95 2.48 -4.61 -11.24
CA GLU A 95 2.27 -5.99 -10.81
C GLU A 95 1.29 -6.03 -9.64
N PRO A 96 -0.02 -5.82 -9.91
CA PRO A 96 -0.99 -5.67 -8.81
C PRO A 96 -1.05 -6.87 -7.88
N HIS A 97 -0.93 -8.08 -8.42
CA HIS A 97 -1.02 -9.28 -7.59
C HIS A 97 0.16 -9.42 -6.64
N ASN A 98 1.28 -8.84 -7.01
CA ASN A 98 2.51 -8.95 -6.24
C ASN A 98 2.90 -7.66 -5.54
N SER A 99 2.02 -6.66 -5.54
CA SER A 99 2.37 -5.34 -5.03
C SER A 99 2.77 -5.37 -3.56
N PHE A 100 2.11 -6.18 -2.74
CA PHE A 100 2.48 -6.30 -1.34
C PHE A 100 3.93 -6.78 -1.19
N VAL A 101 4.25 -7.89 -1.86
CA VAL A 101 5.60 -8.47 -1.82
C VAL A 101 6.63 -7.51 -2.43
N LYS A 102 6.27 -6.84 -3.50
CA LYS A 102 7.17 -5.90 -4.17
C LYS A 102 7.52 -4.73 -3.27
N ILE A 103 6.55 -4.22 -2.54
CA ILE A 103 6.81 -3.13 -1.60
C ILE A 103 7.73 -3.60 -0.48
N LEU A 104 7.49 -4.79 0.07
CA LEU A 104 8.36 -5.35 1.11
C LEU A 104 9.79 -5.51 0.60
N THR A 105 9.94 -6.04 -0.61
CA THR A 105 11.26 -6.20 -1.22
C THR A 105 11.97 -4.86 -1.39
N SER A 106 11.22 -3.84 -1.79
CA SER A 106 11.77 -2.50 -1.93
C SER A 106 12.27 -1.94 -0.60
N LEU A 107 11.50 -2.15 0.47
CA LEU A 107 11.92 -1.73 1.81
C LEU A 107 13.22 -2.43 2.21
N GLU A 108 13.31 -3.73 1.97
CA GLU A 108 14.50 -4.50 2.29
C GLU A 108 15.72 -4.01 1.52
N ARG A 109 15.57 -3.73 0.23
CA ARG A 109 16.65 -3.22 -0.60
C ARG A 109 17.13 -1.84 -0.16
N ARG A 110 16.23 -1.06 0.43
CA ARG A 110 16.56 0.27 0.91
C ARG A 110 17.06 0.29 2.33
N GLY A 111 17.13 -0.88 2.97
CA GLY A 111 17.59 -0.99 4.35
C GLY A 111 16.57 -0.42 5.34
N ILE A 112 15.29 -0.47 5.01
CA ILE A 112 14.23 0.02 5.88
C ILE A 112 13.61 -1.18 6.59
N PRO A 113 13.82 -1.33 7.89
CA PRO A 113 13.23 -2.43 8.64
C PRO A 113 11.74 -2.25 8.84
N TYR A 114 11.04 -3.35 9.02
CA TYR A 114 9.60 -3.33 9.30
C TYR A 114 9.24 -4.52 10.17
N GLU A 115 8.13 -4.40 10.87
CA GLU A 115 7.61 -5.48 11.70
C GLU A 115 6.39 -6.11 11.03
N ARG A 116 6.26 -7.41 11.16
CA ARG A 116 5.07 -8.11 10.69
C ARG A 116 4.11 -8.34 11.86
N LYS A 117 2.85 -8.17 11.57
CA LYS A 117 1.80 -8.48 12.53
C LYS A 117 1.01 -9.69 12.10
#